data_a8a0aec42cdf3cf23b565981b8c5b601
#
_entry.id   a8a0aec42cdf3cf23b565981b8c5b601
#
_cell.length_a   1.000
_cell.length_b   1.000
_cell.length_c   1.000
_cell.angle_alpha   90.00
_cell.angle_beta   90.00
_cell.angle_gamma   90.00
#
_symmetry.space_group_name_H-M   'P 1'
#
loop_
_entity.id
_entity.type
_entity.pdbx_description
1 polymer ?
#
loop_
_entity_poly.entity_id
_entity_poly.type
_entity_poly.pdbx_seq_one_letter_code
_entity_poly.pdbx_strand_id
1 'polypeptide(L)'
;MIYGYIRVSSDKQTVENQRFEINNFCAKEALAIDGWIEETISGTKSYNKRELGKLLRRVRKDDLIICAELSRLGRNLFMIMEILNICMTKECRVWTIKDNYRLGEDIQSKVLAFAFGLSAEIERNLISQRTKEALARRKAEGAKLGRIEGSRNRQHKLDGCGDKIQKMLKRGIPKAQIAKKLKVHRCTLYRYLKQLEDSE
;
A
#
# COMPACT_ATOMS: atom_id res chain seq x y z
N MET A 1 4.72 -1.61 -23.77
CA MET A 1 4.40 -3.03 -23.53
C MET A 1 2.90 -3.18 -23.30
N ILE A 2 2.31 -4.34 -23.65
CA ILE A 2 0.89 -4.64 -23.49
C ILE A 2 0.73 -5.75 -22.45
N TYR A 3 0.00 -5.46 -21.38
CA TYR A 3 -0.21 -6.37 -20.27
C TYR A 3 -1.68 -6.83 -20.20
N GLY A 4 -1.89 -8.15 -20.21
CA GLY A 4 -3.19 -8.75 -19.90
C GLY A 4 -3.33 -8.90 -18.38
N TYR A 5 -4.34 -8.26 -17.77
CA TYR A 5 -4.59 -8.36 -16.34
C TYR A 5 -5.85 -9.16 -16.04
N ILE A 6 -5.70 -10.19 -15.22
CA ILE A 6 -6.76 -11.11 -14.81
C ILE A 6 -6.84 -11.15 -13.29
N ARG A 7 -8.04 -11.02 -12.74
CA ARG A 7 -8.29 -11.20 -11.32
C ARG A 7 -9.53 -12.06 -11.08
N VAL A 8 -9.36 -13.08 -10.26
CA VAL A 8 -10.45 -13.95 -9.80
C VAL A 8 -10.48 -14.02 -8.27
N SER A 9 -11.62 -14.37 -7.68
CA SER A 9 -11.76 -14.57 -6.23
C SER A 9 -11.35 -15.98 -5.79
N SER A 10 -11.64 -17.02 -6.58
CA SER A 10 -11.38 -18.42 -6.21
C SER A 10 -11.45 -19.45 -7.35
N ASP A 11 -11.84 -19.08 -8.58
CA ASP A 11 -12.18 -20.07 -9.61
C ASP A 11 -11.19 -20.02 -10.80
N LYS A 12 -10.56 -21.19 -11.09
CA LYS A 12 -9.64 -21.35 -12.23
C LYS A 12 -10.35 -21.21 -13.58
N GLN A 13 -11.58 -21.72 -13.71
CA GLN A 13 -12.34 -21.65 -14.96
C GLN A 13 -12.62 -20.20 -15.37
N THR A 14 -12.79 -19.32 -14.40
CA THR A 14 -12.98 -17.87 -14.64
C THR A 14 -11.67 -17.18 -15.13
N VAL A 15 -10.49 -17.71 -14.80
CA VAL A 15 -9.19 -17.22 -15.33
C VAL A 15 -9.11 -17.49 -16.82
N GLU A 16 -9.36 -18.72 -17.24
CA GLU A 16 -9.31 -19.13 -18.64
C GLU A 16 -10.32 -18.33 -19.49
N ASN A 17 -11.53 -18.12 -18.98
CA ASN A 17 -12.53 -17.32 -19.68
C ASN A 17 -12.06 -15.87 -19.89
N GLN A 18 -11.52 -15.21 -18.86
CA GLN A 18 -10.99 -13.86 -19.00
C GLN A 18 -9.79 -13.80 -19.96
N ARG A 19 -8.91 -14.81 -19.90
CA ARG A 19 -7.77 -14.92 -20.83
C ARG A 19 -8.26 -15.06 -22.27
N PHE A 20 -9.26 -15.90 -22.50
CA PHE A 20 -9.87 -16.08 -23.81
C PHE A 20 -10.51 -14.77 -24.34
N GLU A 21 -11.29 -14.08 -23.49
CA GLU A 21 -11.88 -12.79 -23.83
C GLU A 21 -10.82 -11.74 -24.23
N ILE A 22 -9.74 -11.65 -23.45
CA ILE A 22 -8.65 -10.70 -23.72
C ILE A 22 -7.91 -11.07 -25.01
N ASN A 23 -7.60 -12.36 -25.24
CA ASN A 23 -6.94 -12.79 -26.46
C ASN A 23 -7.77 -12.51 -27.70
N ASN A 24 -9.08 -12.80 -27.67
CA ASN A 24 -9.99 -12.50 -28.77
C ASN A 24 -10.09 -11.01 -29.08
N PHE A 25 -10.11 -10.19 -28.02
CA PHE A 25 -10.09 -8.75 -28.17
C PHE A 25 -8.79 -8.27 -28.82
N CYS A 26 -7.65 -8.74 -28.31
CA CYS A 26 -6.33 -8.39 -28.86
C CYS A 26 -6.18 -8.82 -30.33
N ALA A 27 -6.69 -9.99 -30.69
CA ALA A 27 -6.68 -10.47 -32.08
C ALA A 27 -7.49 -9.54 -33.02
N LYS A 28 -8.64 -9.02 -32.57
CA LYS A 28 -9.45 -8.06 -33.32
C LYS A 28 -8.77 -6.70 -33.48
N GLU A 29 -8.07 -6.23 -32.45
CA GLU A 29 -7.37 -4.94 -32.44
C GLU A 29 -5.92 -5.04 -33.02
N ALA A 30 -5.53 -6.22 -33.54
CA ALA A 30 -4.18 -6.50 -34.03
C ALA A 30 -3.08 -6.22 -32.99
N LEU A 31 -3.35 -6.57 -31.71
CA LEU A 31 -2.45 -6.39 -30.58
C LEU A 31 -1.85 -7.73 -30.14
N ALA A 32 -0.61 -7.71 -29.65
CA ALA A 32 0.03 -8.86 -29.03
C ALA A 32 0.30 -8.56 -27.54
N ILE A 33 -0.02 -9.51 -26.66
CA ILE A 33 0.22 -9.36 -25.22
C ILE A 33 1.66 -9.72 -24.91
N ASP A 34 2.41 -8.79 -24.33
CA ASP A 34 3.80 -8.98 -23.91
C ASP A 34 3.92 -9.66 -22.53
N GLY A 35 2.92 -9.52 -21.68
CA GLY A 35 2.96 -10.12 -20.35
C GLY A 35 1.58 -10.29 -19.70
N TRP A 36 1.45 -11.34 -18.90
CA TRP A 36 0.23 -11.64 -18.15
C TRP A 36 0.44 -11.40 -16.66
N ILE A 37 -0.53 -10.77 -16.04
CA ILE A 37 -0.62 -10.60 -14.59
C ILE A 37 -1.91 -11.25 -14.13
N GLU A 38 -1.77 -12.33 -13.39
CA GLU A 38 -2.90 -13.10 -12.87
C GLU A 38 -2.85 -13.14 -11.36
N GLU A 39 -3.97 -12.90 -10.72
CA GLU A 39 -4.06 -12.99 -9.28
C GLU A 39 -5.40 -13.57 -8.81
N THR A 40 -5.30 -14.49 -7.85
CA THR A 40 -6.47 -15.05 -7.16
C THR A 40 -6.61 -14.36 -5.82
N ILE A 41 -7.36 -13.25 -5.80
CA ILE A 41 -7.48 -12.40 -4.62
C ILE A 41 -8.79 -11.61 -4.62
N SER A 42 -9.32 -11.36 -3.42
CA SER A 42 -10.49 -10.49 -3.29
C SER A 42 -10.19 -9.07 -3.78
N GLY A 43 -11.08 -8.51 -4.58
CA GLY A 43 -10.99 -7.12 -5.04
C GLY A 43 -11.13 -6.08 -3.93
N THR A 44 -11.45 -6.46 -2.70
CA THR A 44 -11.49 -5.57 -1.53
C THR A 44 -10.10 -5.31 -0.94
N LYS A 45 -9.10 -6.16 -1.22
CA LYS A 45 -7.72 -5.91 -0.80
C LYS A 45 -7.13 -4.73 -1.57
N SER A 46 -6.41 -3.87 -0.86
CA SER A 46 -5.70 -2.73 -1.46
C SER A 46 -4.79 -3.20 -2.60
N TYR A 47 -4.82 -2.50 -3.73
CA TYR A 47 -4.00 -2.81 -4.91
C TYR A 47 -2.50 -2.83 -4.60
N ASN A 48 -2.02 -2.05 -3.63
CA ASN A 48 -0.61 -2.01 -3.22
C ASN A 48 -0.07 -3.36 -2.72
N LYS A 49 -0.96 -4.21 -2.17
CA LYS A 49 -0.65 -5.55 -1.65
C LYS A 49 -0.92 -6.67 -2.67
N ARG A 50 -1.16 -6.31 -3.93
CA ARG A 50 -1.54 -7.20 -5.03
C ARG A 50 -0.48 -7.20 -6.12
N GLU A 51 -0.52 -8.18 -7.03
CA GLU A 51 0.33 -8.19 -8.22
C GLU A 51 0.06 -6.95 -9.10
N LEU A 52 -1.19 -6.47 -9.12
CA LEU A 52 -1.54 -5.19 -9.75
C LEU A 52 -0.68 -4.04 -9.24
N GLY A 53 -0.43 -3.95 -7.93
CA GLY A 53 0.43 -2.90 -7.38
C GLY A 53 1.89 -2.99 -7.86
N LYS A 54 2.40 -4.21 -8.09
CA LYS A 54 3.73 -4.41 -8.69
C LYS A 54 3.73 -3.96 -10.16
N LEU A 55 2.67 -4.30 -10.91
CA LEU A 55 2.49 -3.85 -12.28
C LEU A 55 2.44 -2.32 -12.36
N LEU A 56 1.60 -1.67 -11.54
CA LEU A 56 1.46 -0.20 -11.52
C LEU A 56 2.77 0.53 -11.18
N ARG A 57 3.66 -0.08 -10.39
CA ARG A 57 5.00 0.51 -10.15
C ARG A 57 5.91 0.41 -11.37
N ARG A 58 5.78 -0.66 -12.16
CA ARG A 58 6.65 -1.00 -13.29
C ARG A 58 6.25 -0.35 -14.61
N VAL A 59 4.94 -0.13 -14.84
CA VAL A 59 4.44 0.45 -16.10
C VAL A 59 5.03 1.84 -16.36
N ARG A 60 5.22 2.13 -17.63
CA ARG A 60 5.79 3.36 -18.17
C ARG A 60 4.81 4.01 -19.14
N LYS A 61 5.20 5.17 -19.65
CA LYS A 61 4.50 5.86 -20.74
C LYS A 61 4.26 4.90 -21.91
N ASP A 62 3.07 5.01 -22.51
CA ASP A 62 2.59 4.22 -23.64
C ASP A 62 2.40 2.72 -23.40
N ASP A 63 2.66 2.23 -22.18
CA ASP A 63 2.24 0.88 -21.80
C ASP A 63 0.71 0.78 -21.80
N LEU A 64 0.18 -0.41 -22.09
CA LEU A 64 -1.25 -0.69 -22.13
C LEU A 64 -1.60 -1.83 -21.19
N ILE A 65 -2.58 -1.61 -20.32
CA ILE A 65 -3.16 -2.65 -19.47
C ILE A 65 -4.53 -2.99 -20.03
N ILE A 66 -4.78 -4.27 -20.35
CA ILE A 66 -6.06 -4.76 -20.85
C ILE A 66 -6.66 -5.69 -19.79
N CYS A 67 -7.92 -5.46 -19.42
CA CYS A 67 -8.67 -6.35 -18.53
C CYS A 67 -10.12 -6.53 -19.01
N ALA A 68 -10.81 -7.53 -18.49
CA ALA A 68 -12.17 -7.84 -18.93
C ALA A 68 -13.16 -6.72 -18.58
N GLU A 69 -13.05 -6.13 -17.39
CA GLU A 69 -13.93 -5.09 -16.87
C GLU A 69 -13.26 -4.29 -15.76
N LEU A 70 -13.70 -3.06 -15.49
CA LEU A 70 -13.16 -2.20 -14.43
C LEU A 70 -13.20 -2.84 -13.04
N SER A 71 -14.20 -3.68 -12.77
CA SER A 71 -14.34 -4.39 -11.50
C SER A 71 -13.17 -5.32 -11.19
N ARG A 72 -12.35 -5.70 -12.19
CA ARG A 72 -11.12 -6.48 -11.99
C ARG A 72 -10.02 -5.63 -11.35
N LEU A 73 -9.94 -4.36 -11.67
CA LEU A 73 -8.99 -3.44 -11.06
C LEU A 73 -9.29 -3.21 -9.57
N GLY A 74 -10.56 -2.96 -9.23
CA GLY A 74 -11.01 -2.71 -7.86
C GLY A 74 -12.49 -3.01 -7.66
N ARG A 75 -12.90 -3.23 -6.41
CA ARG A 75 -14.31 -3.54 -6.08
C ARG A 75 -15.14 -2.30 -5.77
N ASN A 76 -14.52 -1.22 -5.35
CA ASN A 76 -15.16 0.06 -5.13
C ASN A 76 -14.65 1.10 -6.13
N LEU A 77 -15.48 2.07 -6.39
CA LEU A 77 -15.23 3.13 -7.34
C LEU A 77 -13.94 3.90 -7.02
N PHE A 78 -13.68 4.21 -5.74
CA PHE A 78 -12.49 4.95 -5.29
C PHE A 78 -11.19 4.23 -5.62
N MET A 79 -11.13 2.90 -5.40
CA MET A 79 -9.95 2.11 -5.73
C MET A 79 -9.70 2.09 -7.25
N ILE A 80 -10.76 1.93 -8.04
CA ILE A 80 -10.67 1.97 -9.51
C ILE A 80 -10.11 3.33 -9.94
N MET A 81 -10.64 4.42 -9.39
CA MET A 81 -10.20 5.78 -9.68
C MET A 81 -8.75 6.04 -9.32
N GLU A 82 -8.33 5.56 -8.15
CA GLU A 82 -6.94 5.69 -7.70
C GLU A 82 -5.99 4.99 -8.68
N ILE A 83 -6.36 3.80 -9.14
CA ILE A 83 -5.59 3.03 -10.13
C ILE A 83 -5.55 3.76 -11.48
N LEU A 84 -6.69 4.24 -11.96
CA LEU A 84 -6.76 4.99 -13.23
C LEU A 84 -5.97 6.30 -13.16
N ASN A 85 -6.01 7.00 -12.02
CA ASN A 85 -5.21 8.21 -11.80
C ASN A 85 -3.70 7.91 -11.83
N ILE A 86 -3.26 6.80 -11.23
CA ILE A 86 -1.85 6.36 -11.32
C ILE A 86 -1.47 6.09 -12.78
N CYS A 87 -2.32 5.38 -13.52
CA CYS A 87 -2.07 5.09 -14.94
C CYS A 87 -2.01 6.38 -15.75
N MET A 88 -2.92 7.32 -15.53
CA MET A 88 -2.93 8.63 -16.19
C MET A 88 -1.67 9.45 -15.89
N THR A 89 -1.24 9.51 -14.62
CA THR A 89 -0.02 10.22 -14.21
C THR A 89 1.23 9.63 -14.86
N LYS A 90 1.23 8.33 -15.12
CA LYS A 90 2.33 7.63 -15.81
C LYS A 90 2.17 7.58 -17.34
N GLU A 91 1.13 8.20 -17.88
CA GLU A 91 0.77 8.13 -19.29
C GLU A 91 0.61 6.68 -19.80
N CYS A 92 0.14 5.77 -18.91
CA CYS A 92 -0.17 4.39 -19.22
C CYS A 92 -1.64 4.26 -19.59
N ARG A 93 -1.94 3.52 -20.64
CA ARG A 93 -3.31 3.31 -21.13
C ARG A 93 -3.96 2.13 -20.39
N VAL A 94 -5.28 2.22 -20.21
CA VAL A 94 -6.07 1.12 -19.63
C VAL A 94 -7.30 0.89 -20.50
N TRP A 95 -7.44 -0.33 -21.00
CA TRP A 95 -8.59 -0.72 -21.81
C TRP A 95 -9.39 -1.84 -21.12
N THR A 96 -10.72 -1.72 -21.14
CA THR A 96 -11.61 -2.78 -20.67
C THR A 96 -12.51 -3.24 -21.82
N ILE A 97 -12.81 -4.54 -21.81
CA ILE A 97 -13.54 -5.16 -22.92
C ILE A 97 -15.04 -4.96 -22.73
N LYS A 98 -15.58 -5.34 -21.56
CA LYS A 98 -17.02 -5.33 -21.31
C LYS A 98 -17.60 -3.93 -21.15
N ASP A 99 -16.84 -3.06 -20.46
CA ASP A 99 -17.26 -1.68 -20.21
C ASP A 99 -16.94 -0.75 -21.40
N ASN A 100 -16.24 -1.25 -22.42
CA ASN A 100 -15.72 -0.49 -23.55
C ASN A 100 -15.03 0.81 -23.14
N TYR A 101 -14.25 0.77 -22.05
CA TYR A 101 -13.56 1.92 -21.49
C TYR A 101 -12.10 1.94 -21.96
N ARG A 102 -11.65 3.07 -22.51
CA ARG A 102 -10.30 3.25 -23.09
C ARG A 102 -9.64 4.50 -22.51
N LEU A 103 -8.94 4.36 -21.38
CA LEU A 103 -8.17 5.46 -20.81
C LEU A 103 -6.96 5.76 -21.70
N GLY A 104 -6.80 7.03 -22.07
CA GLY A 104 -5.65 7.54 -22.81
C GLY A 104 -5.93 7.86 -24.28
N GLU A 105 -7.06 7.45 -24.84
CA GLU A 105 -7.41 7.73 -26.24
C GLU A 105 -8.37 8.90 -26.41
N ASP A 106 -9.36 9.03 -25.52
CA ASP A 106 -10.37 10.08 -25.64
C ASP A 106 -10.31 11.09 -24.48
N ILE A 107 -10.80 12.29 -24.76
CA ILE A 107 -10.89 13.37 -23.76
C ILE A 107 -11.90 13.02 -22.67
N GLN A 108 -12.97 12.29 -23.01
CA GLN A 108 -14.03 11.94 -22.07
C GLN A 108 -13.51 11.02 -20.97
N SER A 109 -12.72 9.99 -21.30
CA SER A 109 -12.12 9.10 -20.30
C SER A 109 -11.08 9.81 -19.42
N LYS A 110 -10.35 10.78 -19.97
CA LYS A 110 -9.44 11.64 -19.19
C LYS A 110 -10.21 12.55 -18.24
N VAL A 111 -11.28 13.20 -18.68
CA VAL A 111 -12.15 14.03 -17.85
C VAL A 111 -12.80 13.20 -16.74
N LEU A 112 -13.27 12.01 -17.06
CA LEU A 112 -13.86 11.09 -16.10
C LEU A 112 -12.83 10.65 -15.03
N ALA A 113 -11.63 10.25 -15.44
CA ALA A 113 -10.54 9.89 -14.53
C ALA A 113 -10.14 11.08 -13.65
N PHE A 114 -10.09 12.30 -14.20
CA PHE A 114 -9.82 13.52 -13.44
C PHE A 114 -10.92 13.84 -12.42
N ALA A 115 -12.19 13.81 -12.84
CA ALA A 115 -13.34 14.04 -11.95
C ALA A 115 -13.36 13.04 -10.79
N PHE A 116 -13.01 11.83 -11.07
CA PHE A 116 -12.88 10.77 -10.07
C PHE A 116 -11.69 11.01 -9.13
N GLY A 117 -10.53 11.38 -9.64
CA GLY A 117 -9.38 11.75 -8.83
C GLY A 117 -9.70 12.87 -7.84
N LEU A 118 -10.39 13.90 -8.32
CA LEU A 118 -10.84 15.04 -7.51
C LEU A 118 -11.83 14.60 -6.40
N SER A 119 -12.79 13.73 -6.72
CA SER A 119 -13.74 13.19 -5.73
C SER A 119 -13.04 12.41 -4.63
N ALA A 120 -12.03 11.59 -4.96
CA ALA A 120 -11.23 10.85 -3.98
C ALA A 120 -10.41 11.79 -3.08
N GLU A 121 -9.89 12.88 -3.63
CA GLU A 121 -9.17 13.90 -2.85
C GLU A 121 -10.10 14.65 -1.88
N ILE A 122 -11.28 15.05 -2.35
CA ILE A 122 -12.31 15.70 -1.52
C ILE A 122 -12.68 14.77 -0.35
N GLU A 123 -12.92 13.49 -0.58
CA GLU A 123 -13.25 12.54 0.48
C GLU A 123 -12.13 12.39 1.51
N ARG A 124 -10.86 12.26 1.07
CA ARG A 124 -9.71 12.23 1.98
C ARG A 124 -9.64 13.49 2.85
N ASN A 125 -9.88 14.64 2.26
CA ASN A 125 -9.89 15.92 2.97
C ASN A 125 -11.01 15.98 4.00
N LEU A 126 -12.23 15.54 3.66
CA LEU A 126 -13.36 15.46 4.57
C LEU A 126 -13.11 14.50 5.75
N ILE A 127 -12.53 13.31 5.48
CA ILE A 127 -12.14 12.35 6.53
C ILE A 127 -11.09 12.98 7.45
N SER A 128 -10.07 13.64 6.89
CA SER A 128 -9.03 14.33 7.65
C SER A 128 -9.62 15.43 8.53
N GLN A 129 -10.53 16.24 7.98
CA GLN A 129 -11.19 17.31 8.71
C GLN A 129 -12.04 16.75 9.87
N ARG A 130 -12.91 15.76 9.61
CA ARG A 130 -13.72 15.10 10.65
C ARG A 130 -12.86 14.50 11.76
N THR A 131 -11.72 13.91 11.40
CA THR A 131 -10.77 13.36 12.38
C THR A 131 -10.15 14.46 13.24
N LYS A 132 -9.74 15.58 12.64
CA LYS A 132 -9.20 16.74 13.35
C LYS A 132 -10.25 17.32 14.32
N GLU A 133 -11.48 17.49 13.88
CA GLU A 133 -12.58 17.99 14.68
C GLU A 133 -12.89 17.06 15.88
N ALA A 134 -12.96 15.73 15.62
CA ALA A 134 -13.19 14.74 16.67
C ALA A 134 -12.04 14.72 17.71
N LEU A 135 -10.78 14.85 17.25
CA LEU A 135 -9.63 14.95 18.16
C LEU A 135 -9.63 16.26 18.96
N ALA A 136 -9.97 17.37 18.30
CA ALA A 136 -10.09 18.68 18.97
C ALA A 136 -11.18 18.66 20.06
N ARG A 137 -12.34 18.06 19.77
CA ARG A 137 -13.42 17.86 20.74
C ARG A 137 -12.95 17.03 21.94
N ARG A 138 -12.33 15.87 21.69
CA ARG A 138 -11.79 15.03 22.78
C ARG A 138 -10.75 15.75 23.62
N LYS A 139 -9.89 16.57 22.97
CA LYS A 139 -8.91 17.39 23.70
C LYS A 139 -9.59 18.43 24.58
N ALA A 140 -10.66 19.09 24.10
CA ALA A 140 -11.45 20.04 24.87
C ALA A 140 -12.20 19.37 26.05
N GLU A 141 -12.62 18.11 25.90
CA GLU A 141 -13.20 17.27 26.94
C GLU A 141 -12.14 16.75 27.95
N GLY A 142 -10.87 17.19 27.85
CA GLY A 142 -9.80 16.83 28.79
C GLY A 142 -9.11 15.48 28.49
N ALA A 143 -9.43 14.82 27.37
CA ALA A 143 -8.79 13.57 27.01
C ALA A 143 -7.32 13.80 26.61
N LYS A 144 -6.38 13.11 27.27
CA LYS A 144 -4.98 13.08 26.86
C LYS A 144 -4.85 12.29 25.56
N LEU A 145 -4.52 12.98 24.47
CA LEU A 145 -4.28 12.37 23.16
C LEU A 145 -2.83 11.92 23.08
N GLY A 146 -2.61 10.75 22.51
CA GLY A 146 -1.28 10.17 22.32
C GLY A 146 -1.00 9.04 23.28
N ARG A 147 0.28 8.69 23.38
CA ARG A 147 0.72 7.59 24.23
C ARG A 147 0.64 8.00 25.71
N ILE A 148 0.08 7.13 26.54
CA ILE A 148 0.00 7.35 27.99
C ILE A 148 1.42 7.50 28.53
N GLU A 149 1.64 8.53 29.34
CA GLU A 149 2.92 8.79 29.98
C GLU A 149 3.31 7.59 30.87
N GLY A 150 4.57 7.15 30.77
CA GLY A 150 5.02 5.93 31.47
C GLY A 150 4.65 4.61 30.80
N SER A 151 3.81 4.59 29.75
CA SER A 151 3.48 3.35 29.06
C SER A 151 4.70 2.78 28.33
N ARG A 152 5.01 1.49 28.58
CA ARG A 152 6.10 0.77 27.91
C ARG A 152 5.57 -0.07 26.76
N ASN A 153 6.40 -0.33 25.76
CA ASN A 153 6.09 -1.35 24.75
C ASN A 153 6.08 -2.73 25.44
N ARG A 154 5.17 -3.61 25.06
CA ARG A 154 5.06 -4.98 25.59
C ARG A 154 6.37 -5.78 25.51
N GLN A 155 7.24 -5.47 24.55
CA GLN A 155 8.57 -6.06 24.38
C GLN A 155 9.58 -4.97 24.12
N HIS A 156 10.56 -4.84 25.01
CA HIS A 156 11.74 -4.03 24.79
C HIS A 156 12.86 -4.90 24.20
N LYS A 157 13.62 -4.36 23.23
CA LYS A 157 14.75 -5.08 22.61
C LYS A 157 15.83 -5.52 23.60
N LEU A 158 15.84 -4.95 24.81
CA LEU A 158 16.81 -5.23 25.86
C LEU A 158 16.22 -6.06 27.01
N ASP A 159 14.92 -6.42 26.93
CA ASP A 159 14.31 -7.30 27.95
C ASP A 159 15.05 -8.64 27.98
N GLY A 160 15.42 -9.10 29.18
CA GLY A 160 16.22 -10.31 29.39
C GLY A 160 17.71 -10.19 29.06
N CYS A 161 18.18 -8.98 28.66
CA CYS A 161 19.61 -8.77 28.37
C CYS A 161 20.42 -8.20 29.56
N GLY A 162 19.78 -7.97 30.71
CA GLY A 162 20.40 -7.33 31.88
C GLY A 162 21.74 -7.98 32.30
N ASP A 163 21.73 -9.27 32.57
CA ASP A 163 22.94 -9.99 32.98
C ASP A 163 24.08 -9.95 31.95
N LYS A 164 23.68 -10.02 30.66
CA LYS A 164 24.64 -9.95 29.56
C LYS A 164 25.27 -8.56 29.46
N ILE A 165 24.48 -7.51 29.66
CA ILE A 165 24.94 -6.13 29.69
C ILE A 165 25.87 -5.90 30.87
N GLN A 166 25.52 -6.34 32.10
CA GLN A 166 26.33 -6.19 33.28
C GLN A 166 27.66 -6.93 33.14
N LYS A 167 27.67 -8.17 32.61
CA LYS A 167 28.91 -8.92 32.33
C LYS A 167 29.83 -8.17 31.36
N MET A 168 29.26 -7.53 30.33
CA MET A 168 30.06 -6.74 29.39
C MET A 168 30.61 -5.45 30.03
N LEU A 169 29.84 -4.79 30.89
CA LEU A 169 30.28 -3.60 31.63
C LEU A 169 31.41 -3.98 32.63
N LYS A 170 31.29 -5.08 33.39
CA LYS A 170 32.34 -5.58 34.29
C LYS A 170 33.64 -5.94 33.55
N ARG A 171 33.56 -6.28 32.26
CA ARG A 171 34.72 -6.53 31.38
C ARG A 171 35.30 -5.25 30.77
N GLY A 172 34.85 -4.07 31.19
CA GLY A 172 35.34 -2.77 30.68
C GLY A 172 34.96 -2.46 29.25
N ILE A 173 33.99 -3.15 28.65
CA ILE A 173 33.59 -2.89 27.27
C ILE A 173 32.83 -1.55 27.21
N PRO A 174 33.23 -0.60 26.32
CA PRO A 174 32.57 0.69 26.23
C PRO A 174 31.08 0.56 25.90
N LYS A 175 30.22 1.37 26.53
CA LYS A 175 28.76 1.37 26.34
C LYS A 175 28.37 1.47 24.85
N ALA A 176 29.11 2.23 24.04
CA ALA A 176 28.86 2.33 22.59
C ALA A 176 29.07 0.98 21.85
N GLN A 177 30.07 0.20 22.23
CA GLN A 177 30.31 -1.13 21.66
C GLN A 177 29.25 -2.15 22.12
N ILE A 178 28.79 -2.05 23.38
CA ILE A 178 27.69 -2.88 23.90
C ILE A 178 26.42 -2.62 23.09
N ALA A 179 26.08 -1.35 22.84
CA ALA A 179 24.93 -0.98 22.02
C ALA A 179 25.02 -1.57 20.60
N LYS A 180 26.20 -1.49 19.96
CA LYS A 180 26.46 -2.07 18.64
C LYS A 180 26.31 -3.59 18.64
N LYS A 181 26.84 -4.30 19.65
CA LYS A 181 26.70 -5.76 19.80
C LYS A 181 25.25 -6.20 20.00
N LEU A 182 24.44 -5.41 20.70
CA LEU A 182 23.02 -5.67 20.94
C LEU A 182 22.11 -5.14 19.84
N LYS A 183 22.66 -4.57 18.78
CA LYS A 183 21.92 -3.98 17.63
C LYS A 183 20.86 -2.96 18.06
N VAL A 184 21.19 -2.13 19.06
CA VAL A 184 20.34 -1.03 19.53
C VAL A 184 21.08 0.30 19.44
N HIS A 185 20.30 1.40 19.37
CA HIS A 185 20.91 2.73 19.43
C HIS A 185 21.45 2.99 20.84
N ARG A 186 22.58 3.71 20.93
CA ARG A 186 23.22 4.04 22.21
C ARG A 186 22.26 4.66 23.23
N CYS A 187 21.38 5.56 22.80
CA CYS A 187 20.39 6.19 23.69
C CYS A 187 19.42 5.17 24.29
N THR A 188 19.08 4.09 23.58
CA THR A 188 18.24 3.00 24.11
C THR A 188 18.95 2.26 25.23
N LEU A 189 20.24 1.97 25.07
CA LEU A 189 21.04 1.33 26.11
C LEU A 189 21.21 2.23 27.33
N TYR A 190 21.52 3.52 27.15
CA TYR A 190 21.65 4.46 28.26
C TYR A 190 20.36 4.61 29.06
N ARG A 191 19.20 4.69 28.37
CA ARG A 191 17.89 4.76 29.02
C ARG A 191 17.57 3.48 29.80
N TYR A 192 17.95 2.32 29.27
CA TYR A 192 17.78 1.04 29.93
C TYR A 192 18.63 0.93 31.19
N LEU A 193 19.91 1.33 31.13
CA LEU A 193 20.81 1.33 32.28
C LEU A 193 20.33 2.27 33.39
N LYS A 194 19.87 3.47 33.04
CA LYS A 194 19.30 4.43 34.00
C LYS A 194 18.06 3.83 34.71
N GLN A 195 17.22 3.11 33.98
CA GLN A 195 16.03 2.46 34.59
C GLN A 195 16.41 1.31 35.53
N LEU A 196 17.53 0.62 35.29
CA LEU A 196 18.03 -0.41 36.23
C LEU A 196 18.57 0.23 37.49
N GLU A 197 19.31 1.35 37.36
CA GLU A 197 19.84 2.12 38.52
C GLU A 197 18.72 2.72 39.38
N ASP A 198 17.60 3.18 38.75
CA ASP A 198 16.43 3.73 39.44
C ASP A 198 15.54 2.64 40.10
N SER A 199 15.82 1.34 39.85
CA SER A 199 15.03 0.17 40.35
C SER A 199 15.71 -0.63 41.42
N GLU A 200 17.00 -0.32 41.76
CA GLU A 200 17.75 -0.80 42.90
C GLU A 200 17.66 0.20 44.06
#